data_5768decc5a3d1169e85c2eb13744775f
#
_entry.id   5768decc5a3d1169e85c2eb13744775f
#
_cell.length_a   1.000
_cell.length_b   1.000
_cell.length_c   1.000
_cell.angle_alpha   90.00
_cell.angle_beta   90.00
_cell.angle_gamma   90.00
#
_symmetry.space_group_name_H-M   'P 1'
#
loop_
_entity.id
_entity.type
_entity.pdbx_description
1 polymer ?
#
loop_
_entity_poly.entity_id
_entity_poly.type
_entity_poly.pdbx_seq_one_letter_code
_entity_poly.pdbx_strand_id
1 'polypeptide(L)'
;MAGITLRTARQVVPMIYAYTTPEIARHNGWTKIGYTEQSVDKRLKQQTHTADVLFHEEWRGNAVYDDGSGEVFTDHDFHAYLRKLNVENDRKNEWFHLDGQQSRRYFQDFRMNRGRVQLDAAIAYTLREEQAR
;
A
#
# COMPACT_ATOMS: atom_id res chain seq x y z
N MET A 1 20.83 -24.86 -18.31
CA MET A 1 20.59 -23.74 -19.10
C MET A 1 19.18 -23.41 -19.14
N ALA A 2 18.33 -24.34 -19.48
CA ALA A 2 16.90 -24.14 -19.46
C ALA A 2 16.42 -23.59 -18.13
N GLY A 3 17.01 -24.05 -17.02
CA GLY A 3 16.64 -23.60 -15.71
C GLY A 3 16.84 -22.13 -15.50
N ILE A 4 17.82 -21.55 -16.16
CA ILE A 4 18.10 -20.13 -16.03
C ILE A 4 16.99 -19.31 -16.65
N THR A 5 16.56 -19.70 -17.82
CA THR A 5 15.49 -19.02 -18.51
C THR A 5 14.20 -19.08 -17.71
N LEU A 6 13.90 -20.23 -17.14
CA LEU A 6 12.70 -20.40 -16.34
C LEU A 6 12.72 -19.52 -15.10
N ARG A 7 13.87 -19.38 -14.47
CA ARG A 7 13.96 -18.52 -13.30
C ARG A 7 13.69 -17.06 -13.65
N THR A 8 14.22 -16.62 -14.76
CA THR A 8 13.97 -15.26 -15.23
C THR A 8 12.47 -15.03 -15.44
N ALA A 9 11.82 -16.00 -16.06
CA ALA A 9 10.39 -15.88 -16.33
C ALA A 9 9.55 -15.84 -15.05
N ARG A 10 10.05 -16.42 -13.98
CA ARG A 10 9.31 -16.49 -12.73
C ARG A 10 9.68 -15.38 -11.74
N GLN A 11 10.63 -14.54 -12.08
CA GLN A 11 10.98 -13.43 -11.22
C GLN A 11 9.97 -12.31 -11.38
N VAL A 12 8.79 -12.51 -10.83
CA VAL A 12 7.76 -11.49 -10.84
C VAL A 12 7.93 -10.66 -9.58
N VAL A 13 8.07 -9.37 -9.77
CA VAL A 13 8.14 -8.44 -8.63
C VAL A 13 6.71 -8.21 -8.13
N PRO A 14 6.42 -8.52 -6.87
CA PRO A 14 5.10 -8.23 -6.34
C PRO A 14 4.89 -6.72 -6.25
N MET A 15 3.65 -6.30 -6.45
CA MET A 15 3.30 -4.89 -6.51
C MET A 15 2.19 -4.58 -5.52
N ILE A 16 2.28 -3.41 -4.91
CA ILE A 16 1.15 -2.80 -4.19
C ILE A 16 0.58 -1.74 -5.12
N TYR A 17 -0.73 -1.63 -5.11
CA TYR A 17 -1.41 -0.60 -5.89
C TYR A 17 -2.51 0.02 -5.05
N ALA A 18 -2.87 1.26 -5.39
CA ALA A 18 -3.91 1.98 -4.69
C ALA A 18 -4.81 2.66 -5.71
N TYR A 19 -6.11 2.64 -5.46
CA TYR A 19 -7.05 3.33 -6.33
C TYR A 19 -8.23 3.87 -5.54
N THR A 20 -8.91 4.84 -6.15
CA THR A 20 -10.12 5.43 -5.62
C THR A 20 -11.24 5.24 -6.62
N THR A 21 -12.48 5.36 -6.13
CA THR A 21 -13.67 5.25 -6.98
C THR A 21 -14.46 6.55 -6.84
N PRO A 22 -14.12 7.58 -7.62
CA PRO A 22 -14.64 8.93 -7.40
C PRO A 22 -16.14 9.07 -7.56
N GLU A 23 -16.78 8.15 -8.28
CA GLU A 23 -18.22 8.23 -8.48
C GLU A 23 -19.04 7.53 -7.41
N ILE A 24 -18.38 6.85 -6.47
CA ILE A 24 -19.08 6.17 -5.39
C ILE A 24 -18.96 7.02 -4.13
N ALA A 25 -20.08 7.66 -3.76
CA ALA A 25 -20.08 8.64 -2.67
C ALA A 25 -19.59 8.06 -1.33
N ARG A 26 -19.98 6.82 -1.03
CA ARG A 26 -19.57 6.19 0.23
C ARG A 26 -18.06 5.93 0.31
N HIS A 27 -17.35 6.02 -0.83
CA HIS A 27 -15.90 5.84 -0.87
C HIS A 27 -15.15 7.18 -0.86
N ASN A 28 -15.83 8.30 -0.69
CA ASN A 28 -15.17 9.59 -0.60
C ASN A 28 -14.21 9.61 0.59
N GLY A 29 -12.96 9.97 0.32
CA GLY A 29 -11.93 10.00 1.35
C GLY A 29 -11.30 8.64 1.65
N TRP A 30 -11.68 7.61 0.89
CA TRP A 30 -11.18 6.26 1.08
C TRP A 30 -10.36 5.81 -0.12
N THR A 31 -9.29 5.08 0.16
CA THR A 31 -8.40 4.52 -0.88
C THR A 31 -8.31 3.01 -0.68
N LYS A 32 -8.47 2.27 -1.76
CA LYS A 32 -8.29 0.83 -1.74
C LYS A 32 -6.83 0.49 -2.00
N ILE A 33 -6.28 -0.37 -1.17
CA ILE A 33 -4.87 -0.75 -1.26
C ILE A 33 -4.78 -2.26 -1.42
N GLY A 34 -4.28 -2.69 -2.56
CA GLY A 34 -4.23 -4.10 -2.92
C GLY A 34 -2.84 -4.57 -3.30
N TYR A 35 -2.75 -5.85 -3.58
CA TYR A 35 -1.50 -6.53 -3.85
C TYR A 35 -1.68 -7.47 -5.03
N THR A 36 -0.64 -7.58 -5.85
CA THR A 36 -0.66 -8.55 -6.93
C THR A 36 0.76 -9.02 -7.26
N GLU A 37 0.86 -10.28 -7.68
CA GLU A 37 2.07 -10.83 -8.27
C GLU A 37 1.96 -10.90 -9.77
N GLN A 38 0.89 -10.34 -10.31
CA GLN A 38 0.64 -10.24 -11.74
C GLN A 38 0.72 -8.79 -12.18
N SER A 39 0.26 -8.49 -13.39
CA SER A 39 0.16 -7.12 -13.86
C SER A 39 -0.85 -6.34 -13.02
N VAL A 40 -0.47 -5.15 -12.56
CA VAL A 40 -1.40 -4.27 -11.85
C VAL A 40 -2.57 -3.90 -12.74
N ASP A 41 -2.32 -3.60 -14.00
CA ASP A 41 -3.38 -3.25 -14.94
C ASP A 41 -4.40 -4.37 -15.08
N LYS A 42 -3.92 -5.59 -15.17
CA LYS A 42 -4.80 -6.76 -15.25
C LYS A 42 -5.62 -6.93 -13.99
N ARG A 43 -5.00 -6.73 -12.83
CA ARG A 43 -5.69 -6.89 -11.55
C ARG A 43 -6.73 -5.80 -11.34
N LEU A 44 -6.41 -4.57 -11.69
CA LEU A 44 -7.37 -3.46 -11.61
C LEU A 44 -8.58 -3.72 -12.51
N LYS A 45 -8.33 -4.19 -13.72
CA LYS A 45 -9.42 -4.56 -14.63
C LYS A 45 -10.31 -5.63 -14.03
N GLN A 46 -9.72 -6.65 -13.44
CA GLN A 46 -10.49 -7.72 -12.81
C GLN A 46 -11.39 -7.20 -11.71
N GLN A 47 -10.86 -6.35 -10.86
CA GLN A 47 -11.59 -5.84 -9.70
C GLN A 47 -12.66 -4.83 -10.08
N THR A 48 -12.37 -3.94 -11.00
CA THR A 48 -13.27 -2.84 -11.33
C THR A 48 -14.25 -3.19 -12.44
N HIS A 49 -13.82 -4.01 -13.39
CA HIS A 49 -14.70 -4.39 -14.51
C HIS A 49 -15.87 -5.23 -14.02
N THR A 50 -15.61 -6.19 -13.14
CA THR A 50 -16.68 -7.04 -12.60
C THR A 50 -17.73 -6.21 -11.86
N ALA A 51 -17.31 -5.17 -11.17
CA ALA A 51 -18.21 -4.29 -10.44
C ALA A 51 -18.76 -3.15 -11.30
N ASP A 52 -18.30 -3.03 -12.53
CA ASP A 52 -18.68 -1.95 -13.45
C ASP A 52 -18.47 -0.58 -12.79
N VAL A 53 -17.30 -0.39 -12.19
CA VAL A 53 -17.00 0.81 -11.42
C VAL A 53 -15.87 1.57 -12.09
N LEU A 54 -16.04 2.89 -12.22
CA LEU A 54 -14.97 3.76 -12.65
C LEU A 54 -14.00 3.97 -11.50
N PHE A 55 -12.72 3.89 -11.81
CA PHE A 55 -11.68 4.03 -10.81
C PHE A 55 -10.58 4.98 -11.29
N HIS A 56 -9.87 5.51 -10.31
CA HIS A 56 -8.68 6.33 -10.56
C HIS A 56 -7.52 5.70 -9.83
N GLU A 57 -6.51 5.27 -10.58
CA GLU A 57 -5.30 4.72 -9.97
C GLU A 57 -4.52 5.86 -9.32
N GLU A 58 -4.30 5.76 -8.00
CA GLU A 58 -3.57 6.78 -7.26
C GLU A 58 -2.06 6.59 -7.38
N TRP A 59 -1.61 5.35 -7.20
CA TRP A 59 -0.19 5.01 -7.32
C TRP A 59 -0.04 3.49 -7.38
N ARG A 60 1.16 3.08 -7.76
CA ARG A 60 1.60 1.68 -7.67
C ARG A 60 3.08 1.68 -7.32
N GLY A 61 3.55 0.60 -6.72
CA GLY A 61 4.95 0.47 -6.38
C GLY A 61 5.33 -0.96 -6.08
N ASN A 62 6.62 -1.23 -6.15
CA ASN A 62 7.12 -2.57 -5.87
C ASN A 62 6.93 -2.89 -4.39
N ALA A 63 6.44 -4.10 -4.11
CA ALA A 63 6.28 -4.59 -2.74
C ALA A 63 7.62 -5.16 -2.24
N VAL A 64 8.62 -4.32 -2.28
CA VAL A 64 9.99 -4.65 -1.88
C VAL A 64 10.48 -3.52 -0.98
N TYR A 65 11.11 -3.86 0.14
CA TYR A 65 11.68 -2.84 1.02
C TYR A 65 12.81 -2.12 0.32
N ASP A 66 12.88 -0.82 0.54
CA ASP A 66 13.89 0.04 -0.08
C ASP A 66 15.06 0.26 0.86
N ASP A 67 15.63 -0.83 1.33
CA ASP A 67 16.76 -0.81 2.28
C ASP A 67 17.94 -1.63 1.78
N GLY A 68 17.91 -2.03 0.52
CA GLY A 68 18.99 -2.82 -0.08
C GLY A 68 18.91 -4.31 0.18
N SER A 69 17.94 -4.77 0.97
CA SER A 69 17.84 -6.19 1.31
C SER A 69 17.24 -7.04 0.20
N GLY A 70 16.39 -6.42 -0.63
CA GLY A 70 15.64 -7.18 -1.62
C GLY A 70 14.47 -7.95 -1.03
N GLU A 71 14.19 -7.80 0.26
CA GLU A 71 13.07 -8.49 0.87
C GLU A 71 11.74 -7.95 0.40
N VAL A 72 10.81 -8.87 0.16
CA VAL A 72 9.46 -8.54 -0.29
C VAL A 72 8.50 -8.51 0.89
N PHE A 73 7.36 -7.82 0.69
CA PHE A 73 6.29 -7.79 1.68
C PHE A 73 4.96 -7.93 0.95
N THR A 74 3.89 -8.07 1.71
CA THR A 74 2.55 -8.19 1.14
C THR A 74 1.70 -6.99 1.54
N ASP A 75 0.50 -6.93 0.97
CA ASP A 75 -0.46 -5.92 1.37
C ASP A 75 -0.82 -6.03 2.86
N HIS A 76 -0.84 -7.26 3.39
CA HIS A 76 -1.14 -7.45 4.81
C HIS A 76 -0.12 -6.76 5.71
N ASP A 77 1.15 -6.78 5.32
CA ASP A 77 2.20 -6.11 6.07
C ASP A 77 1.97 -4.59 6.07
N PHE A 78 1.66 -4.03 4.91
CA PHE A 78 1.40 -2.61 4.80
C PHE A 78 0.10 -2.22 5.49
N HIS A 79 -0.94 -3.04 5.37
CA HIS A 79 -2.20 -2.80 6.06
C HIS A 79 -2.01 -2.77 7.58
N ALA A 80 -1.21 -3.70 8.09
CA ALA A 80 -0.92 -3.74 9.53
C ALA A 80 -0.20 -2.47 9.98
N TYR A 81 0.73 -1.98 9.17
CA TYR A 81 1.43 -0.74 9.45
C TYR A 81 0.46 0.44 9.52
N LEU A 82 -0.47 0.55 8.57
CA LEU A 82 -1.45 1.63 8.57
C LEU A 82 -2.35 1.57 9.80
N ARG A 83 -2.75 0.36 10.20
CA ARG A 83 -3.58 0.20 11.40
C ARG A 83 -2.83 0.61 12.66
N LYS A 84 -1.54 0.34 12.74
CA LYS A 84 -0.70 0.80 13.86
C LYS A 84 -0.66 2.31 13.96
N LEU A 85 -0.76 2.99 12.82
CA LEU A 85 -0.81 4.45 12.78
C LEU A 85 -2.22 4.99 12.96
N ASN A 86 -3.17 4.13 13.33
CA ASN A 86 -4.55 4.49 13.59
C ASN A 86 -5.30 5.01 12.36
N VAL A 87 -4.90 4.58 11.18
CA VAL A 87 -5.67 4.87 9.98
C VAL A 87 -6.92 4.01 10.00
N GLU A 88 -8.07 4.64 9.85
CA GLU A 88 -9.34 3.93 9.84
C GLU A 88 -9.41 2.98 8.66
N ASN A 89 -9.90 1.76 8.89
CA ASN A 89 -9.87 0.69 7.90
C ASN A 89 -11.22 -0.02 7.84
N ASP A 90 -11.72 -0.19 6.63
CA ASP A 90 -12.83 -1.10 6.38
C ASP A 90 -12.24 -2.51 6.29
N ARG A 91 -12.43 -3.28 7.33
CA ARG A 91 -11.80 -4.59 7.50
C ARG A 91 -12.18 -5.61 6.44
N LYS A 92 -13.30 -5.40 5.76
CA LYS A 92 -13.78 -6.39 4.79
C LYS A 92 -13.14 -6.22 3.42
N ASN A 93 -12.84 -4.99 3.03
CA ASN A 93 -12.54 -4.68 1.64
C ASN A 93 -11.21 -3.97 1.40
N GLU A 94 -10.35 -3.88 2.39
CA GLU A 94 -9.02 -3.28 2.22
C GLU A 94 -9.08 -1.80 1.87
N TRP A 95 -10.14 -1.11 2.28
CA TRP A 95 -10.28 0.32 2.12
C TRP A 95 -9.76 1.03 3.35
N PHE A 96 -9.01 2.12 3.13
CA PHE A 96 -8.42 2.90 4.21
C PHE A 96 -8.87 4.35 4.09
N HIS A 97 -9.19 4.96 5.23
CA HIS A 97 -9.69 6.32 5.26
C HIS A 97 -8.53 7.31 5.21
N LEU A 98 -8.00 7.49 4.01
CA LEU A 98 -6.97 8.47 3.72
C LEU A 98 -7.00 8.71 2.20
N ASP A 99 -6.50 9.87 1.78
CA ASP A 99 -6.45 10.16 0.35
C ASP A 99 -5.26 9.49 -0.32
N GLY A 100 -5.22 9.60 -1.65
CA GLY A 100 -4.18 8.93 -2.43
C GLY A 100 -2.79 9.43 -2.11
N GLN A 101 -2.63 10.72 -1.89
CA GLN A 101 -1.31 11.28 -1.59
C GLN A 101 -0.81 10.85 -0.22
N GLN A 102 -1.69 10.83 0.77
CA GLN A 102 -1.35 10.34 2.11
C GLN A 102 -0.94 8.88 2.07
N SER A 103 -1.72 8.06 1.36
CA SER A 103 -1.43 6.64 1.25
C SER A 103 -0.08 6.41 0.56
N ARG A 104 0.24 7.21 -0.45
CA ARG A 104 1.52 7.11 -1.14
C ARG A 104 2.68 7.43 -0.20
N ARG A 105 2.55 8.48 0.59
CA ARG A 105 3.59 8.86 1.55
C ARG A 105 3.83 7.77 2.57
N TYR A 106 2.77 7.22 3.13
CA TYR A 106 2.90 6.11 4.08
C TYR A 106 3.56 4.91 3.44
N PHE A 107 3.24 4.63 2.18
CA PHE A 107 3.86 3.52 1.46
C PHE A 107 5.36 3.75 1.27
N GLN A 108 5.75 4.94 0.88
CA GLN A 108 7.17 5.27 0.71
C GLN A 108 7.92 5.14 2.03
N ASP A 109 7.36 5.66 3.11
CA ASP A 109 7.97 5.55 4.42
C ASP A 109 8.09 4.11 4.87
N PHE A 110 7.05 3.33 4.64
CA PHE A 110 7.05 1.91 4.98
C PHE A 110 8.16 1.15 4.25
N ARG A 111 8.32 1.41 2.95
CA ARG A 111 9.36 0.77 2.17
C ARG A 111 10.76 1.13 2.67
N MET A 112 10.96 2.38 3.02
CA MET A 112 12.26 2.86 3.46
C MET A 112 12.63 2.36 4.86
N ASN A 113 11.67 2.31 5.76
CA ASN A 113 11.93 2.17 7.18
C ASN A 113 11.32 0.92 7.80
N ARG A 114 10.64 0.10 7.02
CA ARG A 114 9.91 -1.09 7.52
C ARG A 114 8.95 -0.72 8.67
N GLY A 115 8.52 0.53 8.71
CA GLY A 115 7.62 1.01 9.73
C GLY A 115 8.27 1.38 11.06
N ARG A 116 9.56 1.07 11.24
CA ARG A 116 10.21 1.28 12.53
C ARG A 116 10.51 2.74 12.82
N VAL A 117 11.10 3.43 11.83
CA VAL A 117 11.45 4.84 12.02
C VAL A 117 10.20 5.68 12.22
N GLN A 118 9.11 5.33 11.54
CA GLN A 118 7.85 6.03 11.69
C GLN A 118 7.30 5.92 13.11
N LEU A 119 7.40 4.75 13.72
CA LEU A 119 6.96 4.57 15.10
C LEU A 119 7.80 5.41 16.05
N ASP A 120 9.11 5.42 15.83
CA ASP A 120 10.02 6.24 16.65
C ASP A 120 9.71 7.72 16.49
N ALA A 121 9.45 8.16 15.27
CA ALA A 121 9.09 9.56 15.01
C ALA A 121 7.77 9.92 15.68
N ALA A 122 6.80 9.04 15.68
CA ALA A 122 5.51 9.28 16.31
C ALA A 122 5.70 9.42 17.84
N ILE A 123 6.53 8.58 18.43
CA ILE A 123 6.82 8.65 19.85
C ILE A 123 7.51 9.99 20.18
N ALA A 124 8.50 10.35 19.40
CA ALA A 124 9.23 11.62 19.61
C ALA A 124 8.30 12.82 19.49
N TYR A 125 7.38 12.78 18.56
CA TYR A 125 6.39 13.85 18.38
C TYR A 125 5.50 13.98 19.60
N THR A 126 5.01 12.88 20.11
CA THR A 126 4.15 12.86 21.30
C THR A 126 4.88 13.44 22.50
N LEU A 127 6.13 13.06 22.69
CA LEU A 127 6.93 13.59 23.80
C LEU A 127 7.13 15.10 23.71
N ARG A 128 7.35 15.61 22.49
CA ARG A 128 7.49 17.06 22.31
C ARG A 128 6.21 17.80 22.63
N GLU A 129 5.07 17.25 22.28
CA GLU A 129 3.80 17.87 22.62
C GLU A 129 3.59 17.92 24.12
N GLU A 130 3.92 16.88 24.82
CA GLU A 130 3.85 16.86 26.27
C GLU A 130 4.74 17.90 26.91
N GLN A 131 5.93 18.07 26.37
CA GLN A 131 6.86 19.08 26.88
C GLN A 131 6.37 20.50 26.64
N ALA A 132 5.62 20.72 25.58
CA ALA A 132 5.11 22.04 25.25
C ALA A 132 3.97 22.47 26.17
N ARG A 133 3.40 21.57 26.91
CA ARG A 133 2.31 21.85 27.85
C ARG A 133 2.88 22.16 29.23
#